data_685bc5dfb8017d22ce7e6a9c0fbce09d
#
_entry.id   685bc5dfb8017d22ce7e6a9c0fbce09d
#
_cell.length_a   1.000
_cell.length_b   1.000
_cell.length_c   1.000
_cell.angle_alpha   90.00
_cell.angle_beta   90.00
_cell.angle_gamma   90.00
#
_symmetry.space_group_name_H-M   'P 1'
#
loop_
_entity.id
_entity.type
_entity.pdbx_description
1 polymer ?
#
loop_
_entity_poly.entity_id
_entity_poly.type
_entity_poly.pdbx_seq_one_letter_code
_entity_poly.pdbx_strand_id
1 'polypeptide(L)'
;MAQDHKVKKQQSWFSSITEFLFLLMVVFLIRTFGFGLYQVPTGSMETTMLVGERFFADKLSYNFRRPRHGEIISMNDPEFKYSKNPATNLFQHYVWGPSNWTKRVIGIPGDIIKGVIEDGKAVVYRNGEKLNEPYINKYPLIRSFKQDPALLMQQIEREVQQATRGYQPDRNAVDLYVMQRLAQEVSSPRSYDSSVPYDKQPFYRTQTNRVVRDEQGNPELIVPGEPLMPKNGKLTPDETRNNWNGSDVFYIKLGHDEYWGMGDNRLGSHDSRFFGPIKEREIHGRILFRIWSMDSDESWWIVDLIKHPIDFWSRIRWSRWLQFVK
;
A
#
# COMPACT_ATOMS: atom_id res chain seq x y z
N MET A 1 42.43 56.77 6.26
CA MET A 1 41.20 56.11 5.84
C MET A 1 41.54 55.02 4.82
N ALA A 2 41.69 53.81 5.23
CA ALA A 2 41.97 52.68 4.33
C ALA A 2 40.63 52.04 3.96
N GLN A 3 40.31 52.07 2.70
CA GLN A 3 39.12 51.38 2.13
C GLN A 3 39.47 49.89 1.99
N ASP A 4 38.82 49.09 2.81
CA ASP A 4 38.80 47.62 2.68
C ASP A 4 37.96 47.21 1.48
N HIS A 5 38.59 47.04 0.33
CA HIS A 5 37.97 46.39 -0.82
C HIS A 5 37.86 44.88 -0.56
N LYS A 6 36.72 44.44 -0.04
CA LYS A 6 36.33 43.02 -0.08
C LYS A 6 36.23 42.59 -1.54
N VAL A 7 37.26 41.92 -2.03
CA VAL A 7 37.25 41.20 -3.29
C VAL A 7 36.20 40.07 -3.19
N LYS A 8 35.02 40.29 -3.75
CA LYS A 8 34.05 39.23 -4.02
C LYS A 8 34.71 38.23 -4.96
N LYS A 9 35.14 37.08 -4.44
CA LYS A 9 35.64 35.96 -5.23
C LYS A 9 34.51 35.55 -6.20
N GLN A 10 34.69 35.87 -7.48
CA GLN A 10 33.76 35.49 -8.53
C GLN A 10 33.76 33.98 -8.60
N GLN A 11 32.72 33.34 -8.10
CA GLN A 11 32.56 31.89 -8.10
C GLN A 11 32.53 31.41 -9.54
N SER A 12 33.48 30.62 -9.97
CA SER A 12 33.57 30.10 -11.33
C SER A 12 32.32 29.23 -11.59
N TRP A 13 31.70 29.39 -12.75
CA TRP A 13 30.58 28.55 -13.21
C TRP A 13 30.84 27.05 -13.02
N PHE A 14 32.07 26.57 -13.23
CA PHE A 14 32.51 25.20 -12.95
C PHE A 14 32.42 24.82 -11.46
N SER A 15 32.77 25.74 -10.56
CA SER A 15 32.64 25.51 -9.10
C SER A 15 31.17 25.31 -8.69
N SER A 16 30.26 26.11 -9.26
CA SER A 16 28.83 25.98 -8.98
C SER A 16 28.23 24.68 -9.50
N ILE A 17 28.68 24.20 -10.66
CA ILE A 17 28.26 22.90 -11.19
C ILE A 17 28.78 21.76 -10.32
N THR A 18 30.05 21.78 -9.94
CA THR A 18 30.61 20.72 -9.09
C THR A 18 29.95 20.68 -7.72
N GLU A 19 29.67 21.81 -7.09
CA GLU A 19 28.90 21.90 -5.85
C GLU A 19 27.48 21.34 -6.01
N PHE A 20 26.82 21.66 -7.11
CA PHE A 20 25.47 21.14 -7.41
C PHE A 20 25.47 19.61 -7.63
N LEU A 21 26.42 19.10 -8.42
CA LEU A 21 26.57 17.65 -8.65
C LEU A 21 26.92 16.90 -7.35
N PHE A 22 27.78 17.50 -6.50
CA PHE A 22 28.08 16.95 -5.19
C PHE A 22 26.83 16.90 -4.31
N LEU A 23 26.05 17.96 -4.26
CA LEU A 23 24.79 18.00 -3.53
C LEU A 23 23.79 16.94 -4.03
N LEU A 24 23.63 16.80 -5.34
CA LEU A 24 22.79 15.75 -5.93
C LEU A 24 23.27 14.36 -5.55
N MET A 25 24.58 14.12 -5.57
CA MET A 25 25.17 12.84 -5.13
C MET A 25 24.86 12.57 -3.66
N VAL A 26 25.03 13.55 -2.77
CA VAL A 26 24.70 13.41 -1.34
C VAL A 26 23.22 13.11 -1.14
N VAL A 27 22.34 13.84 -1.81
CA VAL A 27 20.89 13.60 -1.74
C VAL A 27 20.54 12.19 -2.25
N PHE A 28 21.18 11.76 -3.34
CA PHE A 28 21.01 10.42 -3.88
C PHE A 28 21.44 9.34 -2.88
N LEU A 29 22.59 9.50 -2.24
CA LEU A 29 23.09 8.55 -1.24
C LEU A 29 22.17 8.50 -0.02
N ILE A 30 21.71 9.64 0.48
CA ILE A 30 20.78 9.71 1.62
C ILE A 30 19.46 9.02 1.25
N ARG A 31 18.90 9.31 0.08
CA ARG A 31 17.64 8.70 -0.38
C ARG A 31 17.76 7.18 -0.57
N THR A 32 18.91 6.73 -1.09
CA THR A 32 19.10 5.31 -1.41
C THR A 32 19.38 4.48 -0.17
N PHE A 33 20.28 4.94 0.71
CA PHE A 33 20.81 4.15 1.82
C PHE A 33 20.42 4.68 3.22
N GLY A 34 19.99 5.93 3.33
CA GLY A 34 19.71 6.56 4.63
C GLY A 34 18.25 6.45 5.03
N PHE A 35 17.40 7.27 4.41
CA PHE A 35 15.98 7.34 4.77
C PHE A 35 15.08 7.46 3.56
N GLY A 36 13.82 7.01 3.73
CA GLY A 36 12.76 7.19 2.77
C GLY A 36 11.57 7.96 3.37
N LEU A 37 10.95 8.80 2.54
CA LEU A 37 9.65 9.38 2.83
C LEU A 37 8.63 8.65 1.96
N TYR A 38 7.69 7.98 2.59
CA TYR A 38 6.69 7.17 1.89
C TYR A 38 5.29 7.69 2.18
N GLN A 39 4.45 7.69 1.16
CA GLN A 39 3.02 7.93 1.27
C GLN A 39 2.29 6.60 1.17
N VAL A 40 1.24 6.41 1.96
CA VAL A 40 0.38 5.22 1.94
C VAL A 40 -0.72 5.40 0.90
N PRO A 41 -0.68 4.65 -0.21
CA PRO A 41 -1.70 4.77 -1.25
C PRO A 41 -2.89 3.82 -1.07
N THR A 42 -2.74 2.77 -0.25
CA THR A 42 -3.73 1.69 -0.12
C THR A 42 -4.03 1.35 1.33
N GLY A 43 -5.18 0.74 1.59
CA GLY A 43 -5.62 0.36 2.92
C GLY A 43 -5.05 -0.96 3.47
N SER A 44 -4.03 -1.54 2.85
CA SER A 44 -3.52 -2.88 3.25
C SER A 44 -2.97 -2.96 4.68
N MET A 45 -2.59 -1.83 5.27
CA MET A 45 -2.06 -1.71 6.63
C MET A 45 -3.01 -0.96 7.58
N GLU A 46 -4.27 -0.71 7.18
CA GLU A 46 -5.26 -0.13 8.08
C GLU A 46 -5.56 -1.12 9.23
N THR A 47 -5.69 -0.68 10.44
CA THR A 47 -5.80 0.68 10.95
C THR A 47 -4.45 1.26 11.43
N THR A 48 -3.38 0.51 11.36
CA THR A 48 -2.04 0.93 11.78
C THR A 48 -1.55 2.10 10.92
N MET A 49 -1.70 1.98 9.60
CA MET A 49 -1.34 3.03 8.63
C MET A 49 -2.54 3.33 7.74
N LEU A 50 -2.94 4.59 7.68
CA LEU A 50 -4.10 5.02 6.89
C LEU A 50 -3.68 5.58 5.54
N VAL A 51 -4.58 5.48 4.56
CA VAL A 51 -4.40 6.14 3.26
C VAL A 51 -4.22 7.65 3.44
N GLY A 52 -3.28 8.22 2.68
CA GLY A 52 -2.90 9.64 2.77
C GLY A 52 -1.89 9.97 3.88
N GLU A 53 -1.50 9.00 4.71
CA GLU A 53 -0.43 9.20 5.70
C GLU A 53 0.94 9.17 5.06
N ARG A 54 1.88 9.93 5.65
CA ARG A 54 3.28 9.95 5.25
C ARG A 54 4.17 9.50 6.38
N PHE A 55 5.11 8.64 6.03
CA PHE A 55 5.99 7.98 6.97
C PHE A 55 7.46 8.21 6.64
N PHE A 56 8.23 8.26 7.71
CA PHE A 56 9.67 8.17 7.66
C PHE A 56 10.07 6.70 7.79
N ALA A 57 10.86 6.23 6.82
CA ALA A 57 11.45 4.91 6.85
C ALA A 57 12.96 5.00 7.06
N ASP A 58 13.45 4.24 8.00
CA ASP A 58 14.87 4.03 8.28
C ASP A 58 15.40 2.91 7.38
N LYS A 59 16.20 3.29 6.41
CA LYS A 59 16.91 2.34 5.54
C LYS A 59 18.28 1.96 6.10
N LEU A 60 18.85 2.84 6.91
CA LEU A 60 20.20 2.70 7.43
C LEU A 60 20.32 1.48 8.33
N SER A 61 19.35 1.24 9.22
CA SER A 61 19.36 0.10 10.14
C SER A 61 19.56 -1.23 9.44
N TYR A 62 18.96 -1.45 8.27
CA TYR A 62 19.03 -2.74 7.56
C TYR A 62 20.36 -2.97 6.82
N ASN A 63 21.24 -1.96 6.77
CA ASN A 63 22.63 -2.16 6.36
C ASN A 63 23.48 -2.84 7.46
N PHE A 64 23.02 -2.81 8.72
CA PHE A 64 23.77 -3.32 9.88
C PHE A 64 23.06 -4.47 10.61
N ARG A 65 21.77 -4.68 10.39
CA ARG A 65 20.98 -5.74 10.98
C ARG A 65 19.85 -6.20 10.07
N ARG A 66 19.37 -7.39 10.33
CA ARG A 66 18.22 -7.95 9.64
C ARG A 66 16.88 -7.45 10.19
N PRO A 67 15.80 -7.46 9.38
CA PRO A 67 14.43 -7.25 9.84
C PRO A 67 14.05 -8.23 10.96
N ARG A 68 13.20 -7.75 11.89
CA ARG A 68 12.74 -8.54 13.05
C ARG A 68 11.20 -8.72 12.99
N HIS A 69 10.71 -9.70 13.73
CA HIS A 69 9.28 -9.93 13.89
C HIS A 69 8.54 -8.65 14.32
N GLY A 70 7.37 -8.44 13.74
CA GLY A 70 6.50 -7.31 14.03
C GLY A 70 6.93 -5.97 13.44
N GLU A 71 8.14 -5.85 12.89
CA GLU A 71 8.54 -4.62 12.19
C GLU A 71 7.73 -4.42 10.91
N ILE A 72 7.36 -3.17 10.65
CA ILE A 72 6.72 -2.80 9.38
C ILE A 72 7.81 -2.42 8.41
N ILE A 73 7.90 -3.15 7.31
CA ILE A 73 8.92 -3.00 6.29
C ILE A 73 8.39 -2.31 5.03
N SER A 74 9.26 -1.55 4.40
CA SER A 74 9.11 -1.11 3.01
C SER A 74 9.90 -2.05 2.12
N MET A 75 9.27 -2.56 1.08
CA MET A 75 9.83 -3.54 0.15
C MET A 75 9.47 -3.19 -1.28
N ASN A 76 10.23 -3.70 -2.25
CA ASN A 76 9.86 -3.64 -3.66
C ASN A 76 8.57 -4.42 -3.92
N ASP A 77 7.83 -3.98 -4.94
CA ASP A 77 6.72 -4.76 -5.50
C ASP A 77 7.24 -6.15 -5.92
N PRO A 78 6.76 -7.24 -5.27
CA PRO A 78 7.25 -8.60 -5.53
C PRO A 78 6.86 -9.12 -6.92
N GLU A 79 5.90 -8.49 -7.59
CA GLU A 79 5.43 -8.86 -8.92
C GLU A 79 6.12 -8.04 -10.03
N PHE A 80 6.99 -7.10 -9.65
CA PHE A 80 7.73 -6.28 -10.61
C PHE A 80 8.74 -7.11 -11.41
N LYS A 81 8.68 -6.97 -12.73
CA LYS A 81 9.60 -7.68 -13.63
C LYS A 81 10.76 -6.79 -14.01
N TYR A 82 11.90 -7.05 -13.39
CA TYR A 82 13.15 -6.37 -13.73
C TYR A 82 13.62 -6.67 -15.16
N SER A 83 14.23 -5.67 -15.78
CA SER A 83 14.79 -5.81 -17.12
C SER A 83 15.93 -6.84 -17.14
N LYS A 84 16.02 -7.60 -18.23
CA LYS A 84 17.16 -8.52 -18.47
C LYS A 84 18.43 -7.76 -18.88
N ASN A 85 18.32 -6.51 -19.32
CA ASN A 85 19.48 -5.66 -19.66
C ASN A 85 20.16 -5.20 -18.37
N PRO A 86 21.48 -5.45 -18.17
CA PRO A 86 22.17 -5.12 -16.91
C PRO A 86 22.13 -3.63 -16.55
N ALA A 87 22.30 -2.72 -17.52
CA ALA A 87 22.28 -1.29 -17.26
C ALA A 87 20.88 -0.79 -16.85
N THR A 88 19.85 -1.26 -17.56
CA THR A 88 18.45 -0.95 -17.20
C THR A 88 18.08 -1.57 -15.85
N ASN A 89 18.52 -2.78 -15.57
CA ASN A 89 18.30 -3.45 -14.29
C ASN A 89 18.91 -2.65 -13.14
N LEU A 90 20.17 -2.20 -13.29
CA LEU A 90 20.83 -1.36 -12.30
C LEU A 90 20.08 -0.04 -12.08
N PHE A 91 19.63 0.60 -13.15
CA PHE A 91 18.82 1.81 -13.09
C PHE A 91 17.48 1.58 -12.35
N GLN A 92 16.82 0.44 -12.60
CA GLN A 92 15.58 0.06 -11.93
C GLN A 92 15.78 -0.20 -10.44
N HIS A 93 16.93 -0.73 -10.02
CA HIS A 93 17.20 -0.97 -8.60
C HIS A 93 17.51 0.31 -7.82
N TYR A 94 18.19 1.30 -8.41
CA TYR A 94 18.75 2.42 -7.65
C TYR A 94 18.16 3.79 -7.98
N VAL A 95 17.58 3.96 -9.15
CA VAL A 95 17.10 5.28 -9.61
C VAL A 95 15.61 5.33 -9.79
N TRP A 96 15.06 4.46 -10.63
CA TRP A 96 13.64 4.42 -10.97
C TRP A 96 13.20 2.97 -11.20
N GLY A 97 12.60 2.37 -10.20
CA GLY A 97 12.21 0.95 -10.21
C GLY A 97 10.77 0.73 -9.75
N PRO A 98 10.51 -0.42 -9.14
CA PRO A 98 9.20 -0.84 -8.69
C PRO A 98 8.59 0.13 -7.68
N SER A 99 7.26 0.07 -7.55
CA SER A 99 6.56 0.68 -6.44
C SER A 99 6.99 0.05 -5.11
N ASN A 100 6.92 0.84 -4.03
CA ASN A 100 7.23 0.33 -2.71
C ASN A 100 5.96 -0.13 -2.02
N TRP A 101 5.98 -1.35 -1.52
CA TRP A 101 4.91 -1.95 -0.74
C TRP A 101 5.27 -1.95 0.73
N THR A 102 4.25 -1.98 1.58
CA THR A 102 4.44 -1.98 3.03
C THR A 102 3.70 -3.16 3.63
N LYS A 103 4.41 -3.98 4.43
CA LYS A 103 3.86 -5.14 5.13
C LYS A 103 4.50 -5.27 6.52
N ARG A 104 3.81 -5.99 7.42
CA ARG A 104 4.36 -6.39 8.71
C ARG A 104 5.08 -7.71 8.60
N VAL A 105 6.28 -7.80 9.18
CA VAL A 105 7.07 -9.04 9.25
C VAL A 105 6.42 -10.00 10.25
N ILE A 106 5.84 -11.06 9.73
CA ILE A 106 5.26 -12.15 10.55
C ILE A 106 6.27 -13.26 10.78
N GLY A 107 7.07 -13.58 9.76
CA GLY A 107 8.14 -14.57 9.82
C GLY A 107 9.47 -14.04 9.29
N ILE A 108 10.55 -14.53 9.87
CA ILE A 108 11.94 -14.25 9.48
C ILE A 108 12.63 -15.54 9.03
N PRO A 109 13.86 -15.47 8.43
CA PRO A 109 14.60 -16.65 8.00
C PRO A 109 14.67 -17.76 9.05
N GLY A 110 14.29 -18.98 8.64
CA GLY A 110 14.25 -20.18 9.48
C GLY A 110 12.95 -20.44 10.20
N ASP A 111 12.01 -19.50 10.23
CA ASP A 111 10.70 -19.71 10.84
C ASP A 111 9.82 -20.66 10.01
N ILE A 112 8.93 -21.37 10.71
CA ILE A 112 7.80 -22.10 10.13
C ILE A 112 6.54 -21.29 10.41
N ILE A 113 5.87 -20.83 9.36
CA ILE A 113 4.63 -20.07 9.47
C ILE A 113 3.48 -20.90 8.91
N LYS A 114 2.41 -21.00 9.70
CA LYS A 114 1.23 -21.76 9.34
C LYS A 114 -0.02 -20.93 9.56
N GLY A 115 -0.87 -20.82 8.54
CA GLY A 115 -2.20 -20.25 8.61
C GLY A 115 -3.25 -21.37 8.59
N VAL A 116 -4.22 -21.28 9.47
CA VAL A 116 -5.35 -22.20 9.57
C VAL A 116 -6.65 -21.45 9.84
N ILE A 117 -7.78 -22.11 9.64
CA ILE A 117 -9.08 -21.56 10.02
C ILE A 117 -9.59 -22.38 11.21
N GLU A 118 -9.69 -21.74 12.37
CA GLU A 118 -10.18 -22.30 13.63
C GLU A 118 -11.43 -21.54 14.07
N ASP A 119 -12.53 -22.25 14.32
CA ASP A 119 -13.81 -21.66 14.73
C ASP A 119 -14.28 -20.51 13.83
N GLY A 120 -14.07 -20.66 12.50
CA GLY A 120 -14.43 -19.67 11.50
C GLY A 120 -13.53 -18.44 11.45
N LYS A 121 -12.37 -18.44 12.14
CA LYS A 121 -11.42 -17.33 12.18
C LYS A 121 -10.07 -17.74 11.64
N ALA A 122 -9.42 -16.81 10.93
CA ALA A 122 -8.04 -16.99 10.51
C ALA A 122 -7.09 -16.91 11.71
N VAL A 123 -6.23 -17.91 11.86
CA VAL A 123 -5.24 -18.00 12.93
C VAL A 123 -3.87 -18.26 12.32
N VAL A 124 -2.86 -17.54 12.76
CA VAL A 124 -1.48 -17.71 12.31
C VAL A 124 -0.64 -18.28 13.45
N TYR A 125 0.10 -19.33 13.13
CA TYR A 125 1.11 -19.94 14.00
C TYR A 125 2.51 -19.64 13.47
N ARG A 126 3.45 -19.42 14.39
CA ARG A 126 4.87 -19.33 14.11
C ARG A 126 5.63 -20.30 15.01
N ASN A 127 6.38 -21.21 14.40
CA ASN A 127 7.14 -22.26 15.11
C ASN A 127 6.28 -23.08 16.08
N GLY A 128 5.01 -23.33 15.72
CA GLY A 128 4.06 -24.07 16.55
C GLY A 128 3.30 -23.25 17.58
N GLU A 129 3.66 -21.98 17.81
CA GLU A 129 2.98 -21.10 18.76
C GLU A 129 1.98 -20.17 18.05
N LYS A 130 0.78 -20.05 18.60
CA LYS A 130 -0.27 -19.15 18.10
C LYS A 130 0.17 -17.70 18.31
N LEU A 131 0.13 -16.90 17.24
CA LEU A 131 0.49 -15.49 17.31
C LEU A 131 -0.61 -14.66 17.99
N ASN A 132 -0.18 -13.75 18.85
CA ASN A 132 -1.03 -12.66 19.34
C ASN A 132 -0.88 -11.45 18.40
N GLU A 133 -1.95 -11.08 17.72
CA GLU A 133 -1.93 -10.08 16.66
C GLU A 133 -2.92 -8.93 16.93
N PRO A 134 -2.66 -8.08 17.94
CA PRO A 134 -3.59 -7.01 18.35
C PRO A 134 -3.75 -5.91 17.29
N TYR A 135 -2.86 -5.83 16.32
CA TYR A 135 -2.82 -4.86 15.24
C TYR A 135 -3.75 -5.17 14.06
N ILE A 136 -4.32 -6.37 14.01
CA ILE A 136 -5.24 -6.74 12.92
C ILE A 136 -6.46 -5.83 12.92
N ASN A 137 -6.80 -5.35 11.72
CA ASN A 137 -8.01 -4.57 11.51
C ASN A 137 -9.27 -5.36 11.92
N LYS A 138 -10.08 -4.75 12.79
CA LYS A 138 -11.36 -5.31 13.29
C LYS A 138 -12.59 -4.63 12.69
N TYR A 139 -12.38 -3.60 11.89
CA TYR A 139 -13.48 -2.87 11.25
C TYR A 139 -13.89 -3.57 9.96
N PRO A 140 -15.19 -3.50 9.61
CA PRO A 140 -15.65 -3.91 8.29
C PRO A 140 -14.95 -3.09 7.21
N LEU A 141 -14.91 -3.61 6.00
CA LEU A 141 -14.40 -2.88 4.86
C LEU A 141 -15.54 -2.48 3.95
N ILE A 142 -15.43 -1.28 3.39
CA ILE A 142 -16.38 -0.74 2.40
C ILE A 142 -15.67 -0.54 1.07
N ARG A 143 -16.40 -0.75 -0.02
CA ARG A 143 -15.96 -0.44 -1.38
C ARG A 143 -16.62 0.85 -1.86
N SER A 144 -15.86 1.63 -2.61
CA SER A 144 -16.37 2.83 -3.27
C SER A 144 -15.81 2.95 -4.68
N PHE A 145 -16.55 3.63 -5.57
CA PHE A 145 -16.03 3.99 -6.88
C PHE A 145 -14.97 5.09 -6.77
N LYS A 146 -13.98 5.06 -7.64
CA LYS A 146 -12.91 6.08 -7.72
C LYS A 146 -13.46 7.44 -8.13
N GLN A 147 -14.52 7.45 -8.91
CA GLN A 147 -15.21 8.65 -9.38
C GLN A 147 -16.72 8.52 -9.16
N ASP A 148 -17.48 9.58 -9.47
CA ASP A 148 -18.93 9.55 -9.38
C ASP A 148 -19.51 8.50 -10.36
N PRO A 149 -20.30 7.52 -9.88
CA PRO A 149 -20.89 6.49 -10.74
C PRO A 149 -21.76 7.06 -11.87
N ALA A 150 -22.43 8.20 -11.66
CA ALA A 150 -23.24 8.81 -12.70
C ALA A 150 -22.39 9.35 -13.86
N LEU A 151 -21.24 9.96 -13.53
CA LEU A 151 -20.27 10.39 -14.56
C LEU A 151 -19.62 9.21 -15.26
N LEU A 152 -19.32 8.15 -14.51
CA LEU A 152 -18.77 6.92 -15.06
C LEU A 152 -19.73 6.26 -16.04
N MET A 153 -21.00 6.13 -15.69
CA MET A 153 -22.02 5.59 -16.60
C MET A 153 -22.14 6.39 -17.89
N GLN A 154 -22.15 7.72 -17.81
CA GLN A 154 -22.16 8.59 -19.01
C GLN A 154 -20.91 8.38 -19.89
N GLN A 155 -19.77 8.09 -19.31
CA GLN A 155 -18.55 7.76 -20.07
C GLN A 155 -18.68 6.41 -20.76
N ILE A 156 -19.13 5.38 -20.04
CA ILE A 156 -19.34 4.04 -20.58
C ILE A 156 -20.38 4.05 -21.71
N GLU A 157 -21.49 4.75 -21.54
CA GLU A 157 -22.51 4.90 -22.58
C GLU A 157 -21.93 5.52 -23.86
N ARG A 158 -21.10 6.57 -23.72
CA ARG A 158 -20.39 7.17 -24.86
C ARG A 158 -19.43 6.20 -25.54
N GLU A 159 -18.67 5.43 -24.76
CA GLU A 159 -17.76 4.39 -25.27
C GLU A 159 -18.53 3.32 -26.06
N VAL A 160 -19.64 2.84 -25.52
CA VAL A 160 -20.51 1.87 -26.18
C VAL A 160 -21.11 2.44 -27.48
N GLN A 161 -21.64 3.66 -27.43
CA GLN A 161 -22.21 4.32 -28.64
C GLN A 161 -21.15 4.51 -29.74
N GLN A 162 -19.90 4.87 -29.37
CA GLN A 162 -18.84 4.99 -30.34
C GLN A 162 -18.42 3.65 -30.93
N ALA A 163 -18.32 2.61 -30.12
CA ALA A 163 -17.92 1.27 -30.54
C ALA A 163 -19.01 0.61 -31.44
N THR A 164 -20.28 0.97 -31.27
CA THR A 164 -21.42 0.36 -31.95
C THR A 164 -21.95 1.21 -33.10
N ARG A 165 -21.22 2.24 -33.54
CA ARG A 165 -21.63 3.05 -34.69
C ARG A 165 -21.85 2.20 -35.92
N GLY A 166 -23.15 2.17 -36.39
CA GLY A 166 -23.55 1.47 -37.62
C GLY A 166 -23.98 0.01 -37.43
N TYR A 167 -24.05 -0.47 -36.19
CA TYR A 167 -24.56 -1.81 -35.95
C TYR A 167 -25.27 -1.92 -34.59
N GLN A 168 -26.22 -2.88 -34.48
CA GLN A 168 -26.86 -3.18 -33.19
C GLN A 168 -26.02 -4.22 -32.42
N PRO A 169 -25.45 -3.84 -31.25
CA PRO A 169 -24.64 -4.77 -30.45
C PRO A 169 -25.52 -5.82 -29.77
N ASP A 170 -24.95 -6.98 -29.50
CA ASP A 170 -25.53 -7.96 -28.59
C ASP A 170 -25.67 -7.35 -27.19
N ARG A 171 -26.87 -7.38 -26.63
CA ARG A 171 -27.17 -6.81 -25.31
C ARG A 171 -26.34 -7.44 -24.21
N ASN A 172 -26.16 -8.76 -24.26
CA ASN A 172 -25.32 -9.46 -23.25
C ASN A 172 -23.86 -9.03 -23.30
N ALA A 173 -23.31 -8.76 -24.48
CA ALA A 173 -21.94 -8.26 -24.64
C ALA A 173 -21.80 -6.83 -24.10
N VAL A 174 -22.81 -5.99 -24.29
CA VAL A 174 -22.82 -4.63 -23.71
C VAL A 174 -22.90 -4.69 -22.20
N ASP A 175 -23.81 -5.50 -21.64
CA ASP A 175 -23.96 -5.64 -20.18
C ASP A 175 -22.67 -6.16 -19.53
N LEU A 176 -22.02 -7.15 -20.16
CA LEU A 176 -20.73 -7.65 -19.70
C LEU A 176 -19.64 -6.57 -19.74
N TYR A 177 -19.58 -5.77 -20.80
CA TYR A 177 -18.64 -4.67 -20.92
C TYR A 177 -18.88 -3.61 -19.83
N VAL A 178 -20.12 -3.21 -19.60
CA VAL A 178 -20.51 -2.27 -18.54
C VAL A 178 -20.07 -2.79 -17.17
N MET A 179 -20.38 -4.05 -16.84
CA MET A 179 -19.97 -4.67 -15.58
C MET A 179 -18.45 -4.68 -15.41
N GLN A 180 -17.70 -5.02 -16.44
CA GLN A 180 -16.22 -5.04 -16.39
C GLN A 180 -15.65 -3.63 -16.17
N ARG A 181 -16.21 -2.62 -16.86
CA ARG A 181 -15.77 -1.23 -16.70
C ARG A 181 -16.09 -0.68 -15.30
N LEU A 182 -17.27 -0.97 -14.76
CA LEU A 182 -17.63 -0.60 -13.39
C LEU A 182 -16.71 -1.27 -12.37
N ALA A 183 -16.42 -2.56 -12.51
CA ALA A 183 -15.54 -3.30 -11.61
C ALA A 183 -14.11 -2.73 -11.58
N GLN A 184 -13.58 -2.24 -12.71
CA GLN A 184 -12.24 -1.60 -12.78
C GLN A 184 -12.17 -0.27 -12.03
N GLU A 185 -13.30 0.41 -11.88
CA GLU A 185 -13.39 1.70 -11.20
C GLU A 185 -13.72 1.58 -9.71
N VAL A 186 -13.87 0.36 -9.20
CA VAL A 186 -13.98 0.13 -7.75
C VAL A 186 -12.62 0.28 -7.10
N SER A 187 -12.56 1.05 -6.01
CA SER A 187 -11.34 1.20 -5.22
C SER A 187 -11.05 -0.06 -4.38
N SER A 188 -9.80 -0.20 -3.91
CA SER A 188 -9.48 -1.21 -2.91
C SER A 188 -10.34 -1.02 -1.65
N PRO A 189 -10.80 -2.11 -1.01
CA PRO A 189 -11.60 -2.03 0.19
C PRO A 189 -10.87 -1.24 1.29
N ARG A 190 -11.62 -0.39 2.00
CA ARG A 190 -11.09 0.46 3.08
C ARG A 190 -11.86 0.23 4.37
N SER A 191 -11.21 0.40 5.50
CA SER A 191 -11.84 0.28 6.82
C SER A 191 -12.99 1.27 6.96
N TYR A 192 -14.09 0.81 7.54
CA TYR A 192 -15.31 1.56 7.71
C TYR A 192 -15.88 1.38 9.12
N ASP A 193 -16.21 2.47 9.79
CA ASP A 193 -16.90 2.44 11.07
C ASP A 193 -18.39 2.72 10.84
N SER A 194 -19.21 1.69 10.98
CA SER A 194 -20.67 1.78 10.78
C SER A 194 -21.40 2.65 11.82
N SER A 195 -20.74 2.98 12.93
CA SER A 195 -21.29 3.85 13.97
C SER A 195 -21.13 5.36 13.65
N VAL A 196 -20.37 5.69 12.60
CA VAL A 196 -20.02 7.06 12.23
C VAL A 196 -20.52 7.38 10.83
N PRO A 197 -21.09 8.58 10.58
CA PRO A 197 -21.51 9.02 9.25
C PRO A 197 -20.36 9.02 8.23
N TYR A 198 -20.67 8.88 6.94
CA TYR A 198 -19.71 8.80 5.84
C TYR A 198 -18.73 9.96 5.77
N ASP A 199 -19.18 11.17 6.08
CA ASP A 199 -18.37 12.40 6.04
C ASP A 199 -17.50 12.59 7.30
N LYS A 200 -17.70 11.74 8.34
CA LYS A 200 -16.97 11.80 9.61
C LYS A 200 -16.14 10.56 9.90
N GLN A 201 -15.94 9.69 8.91
CA GLN A 201 -15.17 8.47 9.08
C GLN A 201 -13.76 8.76 9.62
N PRO A 202 -13.28 8.00 10.63
CA PRO A 202 -11.95 8.21 11.21
C PRO A 202 -10.81 7.81 10.29
N PHE A 203 -11.09 6.98 9.30
CA PHE A 203 -10.09 6.46 8.36
C PHE A 203 -9.99 7.31 7.11
N TYR A 204 -11.12 7.63 6.49
CA TYR A 204 -11.24 8.52 5.32
C TYR A 204 -12.71 8.97 5.18
N ARG A 205 -12.92 10.06 4.47
CA ARG A 205 -14.27 10.54 4.16
C ARG A 205 -14.75 9.88 2.88
N THR A 206 -15.91 9.28 2.93
CA THR A 206 -16.53 8.63 1.77
C THR A 206 -17.71 9.47 1.29
N GLN A 207 -17.72 9.81 0.02
CA GLN A 207 -18.88 10.42 -0.59
C GLN A 207 -19.98 9.36 -0.74
N THR A 208 -21.14 9.60 -0.19
CA THR A 208 -22.26 8.63 -0.14
C THR A 208 -22.68 8.14 -1.52
N ASN A 209 -22.58 8.99 -2.55
CA ASN A 209 -22.88 8.64 -3.95
C ASN A 209 -21.83 7.71 -4.59
N ARG A 210 -20.64 7.58 -4.01
CA ARG A 210 -19.59 6.70 -4.52
C ARG A 210 -19.59 5.31 -3.89
N VAL A 211 -20.37 5.10 -2.83
CA VAL A 211 -20.43 3.79 -2.14
C VAL A 211 -21.03 2.73 -3.05
N VAL A 212 -20.33 1.60 -3.18
CA VAL A 212 -20.87 0.42 -3.87
C VAL A 212 -22.00 -0.16 -3.03
N ARG A 213 -23.14 -0.43 -3.67
CA ARG A 213 -24.35 -0.90 -3.01
C ARG A 213 -24.80 -2.23 -3.59
N ASP A 214 -25.41 -3.05 -2.76
CA ASP A 214 -26.08 -4.28 -3.17
C ASP A 214 -27.39 -4.00 -3.92
N GLU A 215 -28.07 -5.05 -4.35
CA GLU A 215 -29.37 -4.97 -5.06
C GLU A 215 -30.47 -4.34 -4.20
N GLN A 216 -30.34 -4.38 -2.88
CA GLN A 216 -31.26 -3.79 -1.92
C GLN A 216 -30.94 -2.32 -1.62
N GLY A 217 -29.83 -1.78 -2.18
CA GLY A 217 -29.38 -0.41 -1.98
C GLY A 217 -28.57 -0.20 -0.71
N ASN A 218 -28.21 -1.26 0.03
CA ASN A 218 -27.35 -1.18 1.19
C ASN A 218 -25.87 -1.11 0.79
N PRO A 219 -24.99 -0.51 1.60
CA PRO A 219 -23.55 -0.55 1.36
C PRO A 219 -23.04 -2.00 1.30
N GLU A 220 -22.27 -2.33 0.25
CA GLU A 220 -21.58 -3.61 0.18
C GLU A 220 -20.42 -3.62 1.18
N LEU A 221 -20.64 -4.26 2.33
CA LEU A 221 -19.66 -4.38 3.40
C LEU A 221 -19.02 -5.76 3.40
N ILE A 222 -17.68 -5.76 3.55
CA ILE A 222 -16.93 -6.99 3.82
C ILE A 222 -16.82 -7.12 5.33
N VAL A 223 -17.37 -8.20 5.87
CA VAL A 223 -17.46 -8.41 7.32
C VAL A 223 -16.06 -8.60 7.92
N PRO A 224 -15.73 -7.95 9.05
CA PRO A 224 -14.44 -8.12 9.70
C PRO A 224 -14.29 -9.52 10.30
N GLY A 225 -13.10 -10.07 10.18
CA GLY A 225 -12.77 -11.37 10.79
C GLY A 225 -13.22 -12.60 10.00
N GLU A 226 -13.91 -12.45 8.88
CA GLU A 226 -14.11 -13.56 7.94
C GLU A 226 -12.77 -13.97 7.34
N PRO A 227 -12.42 -15.26 7.34
CA PRO A 227 -11.18 -15.71 6.73
C PRO A 227 -11.28 -15.75 5.21
N LEU A 228 -10.15 -15.51 4.54
CA LEU A 228 -10.01 -15.79 3.12
C LEU A 228 -9.98 -17.30 2.92
N MET A 229 -11.10 -17.84 2.46
CA MET A 229 -11.28 -19.28 2.32
C MET A 229 -10.44 -19.87 1.18
N PRO A 230 -9.83 -21.04 1.36
CA PRO A 230 -9.14 -21.74 0.29
C PRO A 230 -10.13 -22.32 -0.72
N LYS A 231 -9.77 -22.26 -2.01
CA LYS A 231 -10.63 -22.77 -3.10
C LYS A 231 -10.99 -24.26 -2.98
N ASN A 232 -10.16 -25.04 -2.29
CA ASN A 232 -10.38 -26.49 -2.09
C ASN A 232 -11.17 -26.81 -0.80
N GLY A 233 -11.60 -25.80 -0.04
CA GLY A 233 -12.39 -25.95 1.19
C GLY A 233 -11.64 -26.56 2.39
N LYS A 234 -10.34 -26.87 2.27
CA LYS A 234 -9.54 -27.41 3.39
C LYS A 234 -9.18 -26.29 4.36
N LEU A 235 -9.48 -26.45 5.63
CA LEU A 235 -9.24 -25.44 6.69
C LEU A 235 -7.82 -25.50 7.29
N THR A 236 -7.06 -26.56 6.97
CA THR A 236 -5.67 -26.76 7.39
C THR A 236 -4.77 -27.03 6.19
N PRO A 237 -3.54 -26.53 6.18
CA PRO A 237 -2.63 -26.75 5.08
C PRO A 237 -1.97 -28.13 5.10
N ASP A 238 -1.38 -28.52 3.97
CA ASP A 238 -0.45 -29.65 3.89
C ASP A 238 0.92 -29.19 4.44
N GLU A 239 1.33 -29.72 5.59
CA GLU A 239 2.60 -29.35 6.25
C GLU A 239 3.82 -30.09 5.69
N THR A 240 3.64 -30.98 4.72
CA THR A 240 4.76 -31.71 4.09
C THR A 240 5.53 -30.85 3.08
N ARG A 241 4.94 -29.76 2.62
CA ARG A 241 5.53 -28.84 1.62
C ARG A 241 5.04 -27.41 1.80
N ASN A 242 5.88 -26.48 1.36
CA ASN A 242 5.48 -25.07 1.27
C ASN A 242 4.28 -24.90 0.32
N ASN A 243 3.23 -24.25 0.80
CA ASN A 243 2.01 -23.99 0.03
C ASN A 243 1.32 -22.68 0.46
N TRP A 244 0.87 -21.91 -0.48
CA TRP A 244 0.04 -20.70 -0.34
C TRP A 244 -0.77 -20.50 -1.63
N ASN A 245 -1.93 -19.89 -1.55
CA ASN A 245 -2.87 -19.77 -2.67
C ASN A 245 -3.81 -18.57 -2.57
N GLY A 246 -3.41 -17.54 -1.82
CA GLY A 246 -4.23 -16.35 -1.60
C GLY A 246 -5.30 -16.50 -0.52
N SER A 247 -5.25 -17.56 0.27
CA SER A 247 -6.16 -17.80 1.39
C SER A 247 -5.45 -17.68 2.73
N ASP A 248 -6.21 -17.77 3.83
CA ASP A 248 -5.67 -17.81 5.18
C ASP A 248 -5.18 -19.22 5.58
N VAL A 249 -5.24 -20.18 4.65
CA VAL A 249 -4.70 -21.53 4.83
C VAL A 249 -3.42 -21.67 4.04
N PHE A 250 -2.30 -21.68 4.73
CA PHE A 250 -0.96 -21.75 4.14
C PHE A 250 0.05 -22.39 5.09
N TYR A 251 1.13 -22.92 4.52
CA TYR A 251 2.29 -23.42 5.26
C TYR A 251 3.56 -23.04 4.54
N ILE A 252 4.52 -22.50 5.27
CA ILE A 252 5.83 -22.11 4.73
C ILE A 252 6.93 -22.33 5.75
N LYS A 253 7.99 -23.01 5.35
CA LYS A 253 9.27 -23.02 6.03
C LYS A 253 10.19 -22.05 5.31
N LEU A 254 10.50 -20.93 5.97
CA LEU A 254 11.27 -19.84 5.38
C LEU A 254 12.74 -20.22 5.22
N GLY A 255 13.29 -19.94 4.04
CA GLY A 255 14.72 -20.09 3.73
C GLY A 255 15.58 -19.03 4.44
N HIS A 256 16.89 -19.08 4.19
CA HIS A 256 17.89 -18.23 4.86
C HIS A 256 17.78 -16.73 4.54
N ASP A 257 17.11 -16.36 3.46
CA ASP A 257 16.93 -14.99 2.96
C ASP A 257 15.43 -14.65 2.72
N GLU A 258 14.53 -15.40 3.36
CA GLU A 258 13.09 -15.30 3.12
C GLU A 258 12.35 -14.77 4.35
N TYR A 259 11.41 -13.87 4.09
CA TYR A 259 10.52 -13.27 5.08
C TYR A 259 9.07 -13.50 4.69
N TRP A 260 8.20 -13.60 5.69
CA TRP A 260 6.76 -13.66 5.48
C TRP A 260 6.13 -12.35 5.96
N GLY A 261 5.60 -11.57 5.03
CA GLY A 261 4.97 -10.28 5.30
C GLY A 261 3.47 -10.35 5.11
N MET A 262 2.71 -9.84 6.08
CA MET A 262 1.25 -9.72 5.96
C MET A 262 0.78 -8.30 6.23
N GLY A 263 -0.34 -7.92 5.61
CA GLY A 263 -1.00 -6.66 5.92
C GLY A 263 -1.77 -6.75 7.24
N ASP A 264 -1.85 -5.65 7.98
CA ASP A 264 -2.66 -5.55 9.19
C ASP A 264 -4.16 -5.58 8.84
N ASN A 265 -4.52 -5.11 7.66
CA ASN A 265 -5.86 -5.26 7.06
C ASN A 265 -5.91 -6.56 6.25
N ARG A 266 -6.09 -7.69 6.93
CA ARG A 266 -6.03 -9.05 6.36
C ARG A 266 -6.90 -9.25 5.12
N LEU A 267 -8.12 -8.73 5.12
CA LEU A 267 -9.09 -8.86 4.02
C LEU A 267 -8.80 -7.90 2.86
N GLY A 268 -8.15 -6.76 3.14
CA GLY A 268 -7.79 -5.74 2.16
C GLY A 268 -6.32 -5.76 1.73
N SER A 269 -5.58 -6.84 2.00
CA SER A 269 -4.15 -6.92 1.72
C SER A 269 -3.80 -7.98 0.68
N HIS A 270 -3.12 -7.55 -0.37
CA HIS A 270 -2.34 -8.45 -1.24
C HIS A 270 -0.94 -8.59 -0.62
N ASP A 271 -0.65 -9.76 -0.03
CA ASP A 271 0.55 -10.01 0.77
C ASP A 271 1.13 -11.41 0.53
N SER A 272 2.03 -11.88 1.39
CA SER A 272 2.71 -13.16 1.21
C SER A 272 1.79 -14.37 1.04
N ARG A 273 0.54 -14.29 1.47
CA ARG A 273 -0.46 -15.32 1.18
C ARG A 273 -0.72 -15.49 -0.32
N PHE A 274 -0.47 -14.43 -1.12
CA PHE A 274 -0.68 -14.39 -2.57
C PHE A 274 0.62 -14.60 -3.34
N PHE A 275 1.65 -13.78 -3.07
CA PHE A 275 2.90 -13.78 -3.84
C PHE A 275 4.02 -14.62 -3.22
N GLY A 276 3.82 -15.17 -2.00
CA GLY A 276 4.82 -16.00 -1.32
C GLY A 276 5.85 -15.22 -0.50
N PRO A 277 7.01 -15.83 -0.19
CA PRO A 277 8.03 -15.20 0.65
C PRO A 277 8.73 -14.03 -0.04
N ILE A 278 9.08 -13.03 0.77
CA ILE A 278 9.81 -11.82 0.38
C ILE A 278 11.30 -12.12 0.53
N LYS A 279 12.10 -11.84 -0.51
CA LYS A 279 13.55 -11.96 -0.41
C LYS A 279 14.17 -10.77 0.35
N GLU A 280 15.20 -11.03 1.16
CA GLU A 280 15.86 -9.99 1.98
C GLU A 280 16.31 -8.78 1.14
N ARG A 281 16.84 -9.00 -0.04
CA ARG A 281 17.29 -7.95 -0.98
C ARG A 281 16.17 -7.01 -1.47
N GLU A 282 14.91 -7.43 -1.37
CA GLU A 282 13.75 -6.60 -1.77
C GLU A 282 13.27 -5.70 -0.62
N ILE A 283 13.83 -5.85 0.58
CA ILE A 283 13.47 -5.07 1.76
C ILE A 283 14.38 -3.86 1.86
N HIS A 284 13.79 -2.66 1.79
CA HIS A 284 14.56 -1.42 1.75
C HIS A 284 14.72 -0.72 3.08
N GLY A 285 13.74 -0.84 3.97
CA GLY A 285 13.79 -0.10 5.22
C GLY A 285 12.64 -0.42 6.15
N ARG A 286 12.76 0.08 7.36
CA ARG A 286 11.78 -0.04 8.42
C ARG A 286 10.94 1.23 8.49
N ILE A 287 9.63 1.09 8.50
CA ILE A 287 8.73 2.21 8.78
C ILE A 287 8.77 2.50 10.29
N LEU A 288 9.17 3.69 10.66
CA LEU A 288 9.36 4.07 12.05
C LEU A 288 8.37 5.09 12.56
N PHE A 289 8.19 6.14 11.77
CA PHE A 289 7.60 7.36 12.29
C PHE A 289 6.59 7.94 11.30
N ARG A 290 5.37 8.19 11.79
CA ARG A 290 4.34 8.90 11.04
C ARG A 290 4.60 10.39 11.15
N ILE A 291 4.86 11.05 10.02
CA ILE A 291 5.12 12.49 9.97
C ILE A 291 3.81 13.27 9.80
N TRP A 292 2.93 12.74 8.94
CA TRP A 292 1.77 13.44 8.44
C TRP A 292 0.60 12.49 8.27
N SER A 293 -0.60 12.92 8.68
CA SER A 293 -1.83 12.17 8.48
C SER A 293 -2.91 13.11 7.94
N MET A 294 -3.38 12.81 6.75
CA MET A 294 -4.40 13.58 6.07
C MET A 294 -5.30 12.67 5.22
N ASP A 295 -6.57 12.97 5.18
CA ASP A 295 -7.54 12.29 4.33
C ASP A 295 -7.48 12.85 2.91
N SER A 296 -6.53 12.39 2.11
CA SER A 296 -6.32 12.80 0.73
C SER A 296 -5.71 11.69 -0.09
N ASP A 297 -6.23 11.50 -1.29
CA ASP A 297 -5.69 10.59 -2.30
C ASP A 297 -4.68 11.30 -3.24
N GLU A 298 -4.47 12.62 -3.07
CA GLU A 298 -3.55 13.39 -3.89
C GLU A 298 -2.09 13.06 -3.55
N SER A 299 -1.28 12.83 -4.57
CA SER A 299 0.16 12.54 -4.42
C SER A 299 0.94 13.69 -3.78
N TRP A 300 0.50 14.92 -4.01
CA TRP A 300 1.12 16.13 -3.50
C TRP A 300 0.14 16.95 -2.67
N TRP A 301 0.44 17.15 -1.40
CA TRP A 301 -0.38 17.93 -0.48
C TRP A 301 -0.63 19.39 -0.94
N ILE A 302 0.34 19.98 -1.68
CA ILE A 302 0.21 21.34 -2.25
C ILE A 302 -0.91 21.37 -3.29
N VAL A 303 -1.02 20.34 -4.12
CA VAL A 303 -2.09 20.24 -5.12
C VAL A 303 -3.45 20.17 -4.44
N ASP A 304 -3.55 19.39 -3.38
CA ASP A 304 -4.76 19.28 -2.59
C ASP A 304 -5.12 20.59 -1.87
N LEU A 305 -4.13 21.29 -1.31
CA LEU A 305 -4.32 22.62 -0.72
C LEU A 305 -4.82 23.65 -1.74
N ILE A 306 -4.29 23.61 -2.97
CA ILE A 306 -4.73 24.53 -4.03
C ILE A 306 -6.16 24.21 -4.50
N LYS A 307 -6.48 22.92 -4.65
CA LYS A 307 -7.81 22.48 -5.08
C LYS A 307 -8.89 22.71 -4.01
N HIS A 308 -8.53 22.56 -2.73
CA HIS A 308 -9.47 22.56 -1.61
C HIS A 308 -8.96 23.40 -0.41
N PRO A 309 -8.71 24.72 -0.56
CA PRO A 309 -7.99 25.53 0.43
C PRO A 309 -8.67 25.62 1.78
N ILE A 310 -10.00 25.59 1.83
CA ILE A 310 -10.76 25.67 3.08
C ILE A 310 -10.91 24.26 3.70
N ASP A 311 -11.27 23.27 2.88
CA ASP A 311 -11.53 21.91 3.36
C ASP A 311 -10.25 21.13 3.69
N PHE A 312 -9.10 21.55 3.15
CA PHE A 312 -7.79 20.97 3.41
C PHE A 312 -7.51 20.76 4.90
N TRP A 313 -7.71 21.83 5.71
CA TRP A 313 -7.40 21.81 7.14
C TRP A 313 -8.31 20.90 7.96
N SER A 314 -9.56 20.76 7.54
CA SER A 314 -10.55 19.90 8.19
C SER A 314 -10.31 18.42 7.95
N ARG A 315 -9.55 18.06 6.88
CA ARG A 315 -9.17 16.68 6.54
C ARG A 315 -7.88 16.21 7.20
N ILE A 316 -7.20 17.08 7.96
CA ILE A 316 -6.01 16.72 8.70
C ILE A 316 -6.40 15.92 9.95
N ARG A 317 -5.78 14.75 10.11
CA ARG A 317 -5.96 13.89 11.30
C ARG A 317 -4.91 14.24 12.35
N TRP A 318 -5.10 15.38 13.02
CA TRP A 318 -4.14 15.96 13.97
C TRP A 318 -3.69 14.99 15.06
N SER A 319 -4.59 14.16 15.58
CA SER A 319 -4.29 13.17 16.63
C SER A 319 -3.32 12.09 16.19
N ARG A 320 -3.03 11.97 14.90
CA ARG A 320 -2.14 10.94 14.32
C ARG A 320 -0.78 11.49 13.86
N TRP A 321 -0.50 12.77 14.05
CA TRP A 321 0.74 13.37 13.64
C TRP A 321 1.88 13.03 14.59
N LEU A 322 3.11 12.99 14.05
CA LEU A 322 4.38 12.86 14.78
C LEU A 322 4.37 11.68 15.77
N GLN A 323 3.95 10.51 15.31
CA GLN A 323 3.85 9.31 16.14
C GLN A 323 4.74 8.18 15.63
N PHE A 324 5.35 7.45 16.56
CA PHE A 324 5.99 6.19 16.22
C PHE A 324 4.94 5.14 15.85
N VAL A 325 5.27 4.34 14.84
CA VAL A 325 4.43 3.22 14.40
C VAL A 325 4.88 1.97 15.12
N LYS A 326 3.92 1.28 15.72
CA LYS A 326 4.18 0.03 16.47
C LYS A 326 3.47 -1.14 15.82
#